data_dabb44579c6ec313f56653f9e8c55234
#
_entry.id   dabb44579c6ec313f56653f9e8c55234
#
_cell.length_a   1.000
_cell.length_b   1.000
_cell.length_c   1.000
_cell.angle_alpha   90.00
_cell.angle_beta   90.00
_cell.angle_gamma   90.00
#
_symmetry.space_group_name_H-M   'P 1'
#
loop_
_entity.id
_entity.type
_entity.pdbx_description
1 polymer ?
#
loop_
_entity_poly.entity_id
_entity_poly.type
_entity_poly.pdbx_seq_one_letter_code
_entity_poly.pdbx_strand_id
1 'polypeptide(L)'
;MSIQTHENLGPYRVVRKIGEGGMGVAHLGLDAAGREVAIKVLHPHVAADLKARDRLLREVETMRRVRSPYVAEVIDAQLAGGRPYVVTQFAAGRTLEDTVLADGPLEAREVIRLAQGLCQALVDIHAADVIHRDLKPSNVMLVGGEPLVIDFGIAHLVDAARLTQTGMFVGTPGYLAPEIIRDSQITQAADVHALASTVFFAATGLPPFGTGTFEAVCFNTMEGRAQIDKAPEWLRGWLSRALQVDPAARPGAGELLRMARALDPAGRQDRAKPPASRTLTMDIVSDLLPPVEYAPSRREERPPPYVPAPAPTLQAGQPKEPRPAPPPAEPFELRRFLAGSGFVGVLVLVTLVAATVVTPVTVGLVAAALSLALRAGDHYFAETRRTLSKSALIAVGHMFLALAFGTVVASLLHLSGRLNAGHAESLAAGAFTLGLFVLPGAGAVRRAASRALDRLLPGRNALVVSVAVMGPVALTSVIVALVQAL
;
A
#
# COMPACT_ATOMS: atom_id res chain seq x y z
N MET A 1 -36.31 -14.44 27.92
CA MET A 1 -35.91 -13.01 27.79
C MET A 1 -34.41 -12.97 28.10
N SER A 2 -33.59 -12.93 27.09
CA SER A 2 -32.13 -12.77 27.24
C SER A 2 -31.86 -11.31 27.60
N ILE A 3 -31.36 -11.07 28.80
CA ILE A 3 -30.84 -9.75 29.20
C ILE A 3 -29.61 -9.51 28.35
N GLN A 4 -29.75 -8.75 27.25
CA GLN A 4 -28.61 -8.23 26.53
C GLN A 4 -27.93 -7.23 27.49
N THR A 5 -26.82 -7.63 28.08
CA THR A 5 -25.92 -6.71 28.80
C THR A 5 -25.42 -5.69 27.80
N HIS A 6 -26.03 -4.52 27.80
CA HIS A 6 -25.57 -3.40 26.99
C HIS A 6 -24.21 -2.94 27.54
N GLU A 7 -23.19 -3.06 26.73
CA GLU A 7 -21.86 -2.57 27.07
C GLU A 7 -21.82 -1.04 26.97
N ASN A 8 -21.33 -0.37 28.03
CA ASN A 8 -21.18 1.09 28.05
C ASN A 8 -19.69 1.45 27.95
N LEU A 9 -19.40 2.50 27.19
CA LEU A 9 -18.08 3.15 27.11
C LEU A 9 -18.25 4.61 27.54
N GLY A 10 -17.91 4.91 28.80
CA GLY A 10 -18.24 6.19 29.41
C GLY A 10 -19.75 6.46 29.36
N PRO A 11 -20.21 7.63 28.86
CA PRO A 11 -21.62 7.97 28.75
C PRO A 11 -22.30 7.33 27.52
N TYR A 12 -21.57 6.59 26.69
CA TYR A 12 -22.05 6.05 25.41
C TYR A 12 -22.48 4.59 25.56
N ARG A 13 -23.66 4.26 25.05
CA ARG A 13 -24.16 2.88 24.99
C ARG A 13 -23.74 2.25 23.66
N VAL A 14 -22.98 1.17 23.70
CA VAL A 14 -22.56 0.42 22.50
C VAL A 14 -23.75 -0.38 21.97
N VAL A 15 -24.02 -0.25 20.67
CA VAL A 15 -25.13 -0.95 20.00
C VAL A 15 -24.61 -2.16 19.22
N ARG A 16 -23.64 -1.96 18.32
CA ARG A 16 -23.05 -3.03 17.52
C ARG A 16 -21.68 -2.60 16.96
N LYS A 17 -20.87 -3.59 16.61
CA LYS A 17 -19.64 -3.38 15.84
C LYS A 17 -20.01 -2.96 14.41
N ILE A 18 -19.28 -1.94 13.87
CA ILE A 18 -19.45 -1.44 12.51
C ILE A 18 -18.18 -1.61 11.66
N GLY A 19 -17.02 -1.80 12.28
CA GLY A 19 -15.76 -2.02 11.58
C GLY A 19 -14.63 -2.43 12.51
N GLU A 20 -13.53 -2.89 11.92
CA GLU A 20 -12.28 -3.18 12.61
C GLU A 20 -11.12 -2.84 11.70
N GLY A 21 -10.06 -2.27 12.26
CA GLY A 21 -8.85 -1.89 11.53
C GLY A 21 -7.62 -1.95 12.43
N GLY A 22 -6.47 -1.60 11.88
CA GLY A 22 -5.18 -1.70 12.59
C GLY A 22 -5.08 -0.91 13.90
N MET A 23 -5.93 0.11 14.09
CA MET A 23 -5.92 0.98 15.28
C MET A 23 -6.91 0.56 16.35
N GLY A 24 -7.95 -0.17 15.99
CA GLY A 24 -9.04 -0.49 16.92
C GLY A 24 -10.30 -0.97 16.24
N VAL A 25 -11.34 -1.08 17.05
CA VAL A 25 -12.66 -1.56 16.64
C VAL A 25 -13.63 -0.39 16.69
N ALA A 26 -14.34 -0.15 15.59
CA ALA A 26 -15.38 0.86 15.49
C ALA A 26 -16.76 0.25 15.82
N HIS A 27 -17.52 0.94 16.65
CA HIS A 27 -18.87 0.56 17.08
C HIS A 27 -19.87 1.68 16.78
N LEU A 28 -21.08 1.31 16.40
CA LEU A 28 -22.23 2.19 16.52
C LEU A 28 -22.59 2.28 17.99
N GLY A 29 -22.75 3.49 18.50
CA GLY A 29 -23.20 3.77 19.85
C GLY A 29 -24.30 4.81 19.87
N LEU A 30 -24.87 5.01 21.05
CA LEU A 30 -25.83 6.09 21.34
C LEU A 30 -25.30 6.95 22.46
N ASP A 31 -25.40 8.28 22.29
CA ASP A 31 -25.11 9.23 23.35
C ASP A 31 -26.24 9.33 24.38
N ALA A 32 -26.08 10.18 25.40
CA ALA A 32 -27.07 10.39 26.46
C ALA A 32 -28.42 10.93 25.93
N ALA A 33 -28.43 11.57 24.76
CA ALA A 33 -29.64 12.06 24.09
C ALA A 33 -30.25 11.04 23.11
N GLY A 34 -29.67 9.84 22.98
CA GLY A 34 -30.10 8.80 22.06
C GLY A 34 -29.68 9.03 20.62
N ARG A 35 -28.76 9.94 20.33
CA ARG A 35 -28.23 10.19 18.99
C ARG A 35 -27.18 9.16 18.64
N GLU A 36 -27.15 8.73 17.38
CA GLU A 36 -26.16 7.79 16.89
C GLU A 36 -24.76 8.45 16.81
N VAL A 37 -23.76 7.73 17.30
CA VAL A 37 -22.34 8.11 17.26
C VAL A 37 -21.48 6.92 16.83
N ALA A 38 -20.35 7.20 16.22
CA ALA A 38 -19.31 6.19 15.96
C ALA A 38 -18.29 6.21 17.10
N ILE A 39 -18.06 5.06 17.74
CA ILE A 39 -17.12 4.92 18.85
C ILE A 39 -15.99 4.03 18.41
N LYS A 40 -14.80 4.59 18.25
CA LYS A 40 -13.59 3.86 17.89
C LYS A 40 -12.80 3.51 19.16
N VAL A 41 -12.88 2.25 19.58
CA VAL A 41 -12.10 1.73 20.70
C VAL A 41 -10.71 1.38 20.20
N LEU A 42 -9.70 2.04 20.73
CA LEU A 42 -8.32 1.87 20.31
C LEU A 42 -7.72 0.60 20.90
N HIS A 43 -6.87 -0.07 20.12
CA HIS A 43 -6.13 -1.22 20.62
C HIS A 43 -5.19 -0.82 21.77
N PRO A 44 -4.99 -1.67 22.80
CA PRO A 44 -4.19 -1.34 23.99
C PRO A 44 -2.78 -0.84 23.67
N HIS A 45 -2.16 -1.35 22.61
CA HIS A 45 -0.83 -0.93 22.19
C HIS A 45 -0.74 0.52 21.68
N VAL A 46 -1.85 1.09 21.22
CA VAL A 46 -1.93 2.49 20.73
C VAL A 46 -1.81 3.47 21.91
N ALA A 47 -2.32 3.09 23.09
CA ALA A 47 -2.34 3.93 24.28
C ALA A 47 -1.30 3.50 25.37
N ALA A 48 -0.48 2.48 25.07
CA ALA A 48 0.48 1.91 26.03
C ALA A 48 1.65 2.86 26.34
N ASP A 49 2.06 3.70 25.39
CA ASP A 49 3.11 4.69 25.56
C ASP A 49 2.51 6.03 26.02
N LEU A 50 2.94 6.51 27.18
CA LEU A 50 2.49 7.80 27.76
C LEU A 50 2.75 8.99 26.81
N LYS A 51 3.91 9.01 26.15
CA LYS A 51 4.25 10.10 25.20
C LYS A 51 3.39 10.04 23.94
N ALA A 52 3.11 8.83 23.44
CA ALA A 52 2.20 8.64 22.31
C ALA A 52 0.78 9.07 22.67
N ARG A 53 0.31 8.74 23.88
CA ARG A 53 -1.00 9.13 24.38
C ARG A 53 -1.14 10.66 24.53
N ASP A 54 -0.14 11.34 25.09
CA ASP A 54 -0.16 12.81 25.26
C ASP A 54 -0.12 13.54 23.92
N ARG A 55 0.56 12.95 22.91
CA ARG A 55 0.53 13.46 21.54
C ARG A 55 -0.85 13.28 20.93
N LEU A 56 -1.44 12.10 21.10
CA LEU A 56 -2.76 11.76 20.60
C LEU A 56 -3.84 12.68 21.22
N LEU A 57 -3.77 12.98 22.52
CA LEU A 57 -4.68 13.92 23.18
C LEU A 57 -4.64 15.29 22.51
N ARG A 58 -3.44 15.84 22.28
CA ARG A 58 -3.27 17.16 21.64
C ARG A 58 -3.83 17.18 20.22
N GLU A 59 -3.66 16.10 19.46
CA GLU A 59 -4.18 16.03 18.10
C GLU A 59 -5.70 15.90 18.08
N VAL A 60 -6.28 15.07 18.93
CA VAL A 60 -7.75 14.98 19.08
C VAL A 60 -8.33 16.35 19.44
N GLU A 61 -7.71 17.10 20.36
CA GLU A 61 -8.15 18.47 20.69
C GLU A 61 -8.05 19.42 19.48
N THR A 62 -7.04 19.26 18.65
CA THR A 62 -6.91 20.05 17.42
C THR A 62 -7.96 19.64 16.39
N MET A 63 -8.19 18.32 16.21
CA MET A 63 -9.24 17.79 15.33
C MET A 63 -10.65 18.25 15.74
N ARG A 64 -10.92 18.42 17.05
CA ARG A 64 -12.20 18.97 17.55
C ARG A 64 -12.49 20.40 17.10
N ARG A 65 -11.48 21.12 16.60
CA ARG A 65 -11.65 22.48 16.06
C ARG A 65 -12.10 22.50 14.60
N VAL A 66 -11.92 21.39 13.89
CA VAL A 66 -12.35 21.31 12.50
C VAL A 66 -13.88 21.36 12.44
N ARG A 67 -14.41 22.28 11.64
CA ARG A 67 -15.84 22.43 11.38
C ARG A 67 -16.04 22.44 9.87
N SER A 68 -16.64 21.39 9.34
CA SER A 68 -16.91 21.24 7.92
C SER A 68 -18.10 20.31 7.69
N PRO A 69 -18.97 20.60 6.73
CA PRO A 69 -20.03 19.66 6.35
C PRO A 69 -19.50 18.40 5.68
N TYR A 70 -18.21 18.39 5.30
CA TYR A 70 -17.53 17.29 4.60
C TYR A 70 -16.59 16.50 5.51
N VAL A 71 -16.58 16.77 6.83
CA VAL A 71 -15.71 16.10 7.81
C VAL A 71 -16.54 15.68 9.01
N ALA A 72 -16.45 14.42 9.39
CA ALA A 72 -17.14 13.91 10.57
C ALA A 72 -16.60 14.59 11.84
N GLU A 73 -17.49 15.20 12.62
CA GLU A 73 -17.14 15.92 13.83
C GLU A 73 -16.57 14.98 14.90
N VAL A 74 -15.45 15.35 15.52
CA VAL A 74 -14.95 14.68 16.72
C VAL A 74 -15.73 15.22 17.92
N ILE A 75 -16.57 14.36 18.51
CA ILE A 75 -17.50 14.72 19.60
C ILE A 75 -16.78 14.62 20.93
N ASP A 76 -16.09 13.51 21.19
CA ASP A 76 -15.47 13.21 22.48
C ASP A 76 -14.28 12.26 22.33
N ALA A 77 -13.41 12.20 23.36
CA ALA A 77 -12.37 11.21 23.44
C ALA A 77 -11.98 10.94 24.89
N GLN A 78 -11.81 9.67 25.22
CA GLN A 78 -11.24 9.22 26.48
C GLN A 78 -10.04 8.34 26.19
N LEU A 79 -8.84 8.89 26.39
CA LEU A 79 -7.59 8.20 26.08
C LEU A 79 -6.88 7.68 27.33
N ALA A 80 -7.38 8.05 28.52
CA ALA A 80 -6.94 7.53 29.81
C ALA A 80 -7.83 6.37 30.26
N GLY A 81 -7.23 5.36 30.90
CA GLY A 81 -7.96 4.19 31.42
C GLY A 81 -7.72 2.91 30.61
N GLY A 82 -8.40 1.84 30.99
CA GLY A 82 -8.18 0.50 30.42
C GLY A 82 -8.69 0.30 28.98
N ARG A 83 -9.58 1.18 28.52
CA ARG A 83 -10.19 1.10 27.16
C ARG A 83 -10.26 2.50 26.56
N PRO A 84 -9.19 2.96 25.90
CA PRO A 84 -9.18 4.26 25.23
C PRO A 84 -10.10 4.25 24.02
N TYR A 85 -10.86 5.34 23.81
CA TYR A 85 -11.77 5.49 22.69
C TYR A 85 -11.87 6.94 22.21
N VAL A 86 -12.25 7.10 20.95
CA VAL A 86 -12.62 8.38 20.31
C VAL A 86 -14.05 8.25 19.79
N VAL A 87 -14.85 9.29 19.97
CA VAL A 87 -16.26 9.36 19.50
C VAL A 87 -16.36 10.42 18.42
N THR A 88 -16.94 10.02 17.30
CA THR A 88 -17.17 10.90 16.16
C THR A 88 -18.64 10.85 15.72
N GLN A 89 -19.03 11.80 14.90
CA GLN A 89 -20.30 11.78 14.20
C GLN A 89 -20.45 10.44 13.47
N PHE A 90 -21.60 9.80 13.61
CA PHE A 90 -21.93 8.62 12.82
C PHE A 90 -22.34 9.01 11.40
N ALA A 91 -21.75 8.37 10.42
CA ALA A 91 -22.04 8.53 9.00
C ALA A 91 -22.91 7.35 8.53
N ALA A 92 -24.20 7.58 8.31
CA ALA A 92 -25.09 6.56 7.76
C ALA A 92 -24.92 6.47 6.25
N GLY A 93 -24.14 5.49 5.77
CA GLY A 93 -23.85 5.30 4.35
C GLY A 93 -22.89 4.14 4.11
N ARG A 94 -22.40 4.03 2.88
CA ARG A 94 -21.32 3.12 2.50
C ARG A 94 -20.03 3.92 2.32
N THR A 95 -18.89 3.27 2.49
CA THR A 95 -17.62 3.89 2.12
C THR A 95 -17.54 4.07 0.60
N LEU A 96 -16.73 5.01 0.16
CA LEU A 96 -16.42 5.17 -1.26
C LEU A 96 -15.79 3.88 -1.82
N GLU A 97 -14.96 3.20 -1.03
CA GLU A 97 -14.36 1.93 -1.42
C GLU A 97 -15.43 0.86 -1.66
N ASP A 98 -16.32 0.62 -0.68
CA ASP A 98 -17.41 -0.36 -0.81
C ASP A 98 -18.35 -0.03 -1.98
N THR A 99 -18.63 1.26 -2.20
CA THR A 99 -19.48 1.71 -3.30
C THR A 99 -18.85 1.40 -4.65
N VAL A 100 -17.60 1.78 -4.86
CA VAL A 100 -16.91 1.55 -6.13
C VAL A 100 -16.65 0.06 -6.38
N LEU A 101 -16.34 -0.72 -5.34
CA LEU A 101 -16.15 -2.16 -5.48
C LEU A 101 -17.43 -2.91 -5.80
N ALA A 102 -18.57 -2.46 -5.27
CA ALA A 102 -19.87 -3.11 -5.50
C ALA A 102 -20.56 -2.65 -6.79
N ASP A 103 -20.52 -1.35 -7.06
CA ASP A 103 -21.35 -0.71 -8.11
C ASP A 103 -20.51 -0.26 -9.32
N GLY A 104 -19.17 -0.33 -9.24
CA GLY A 104 -18.24 0.20 -10.25
C GLY A 104 -17.85 1.66 -10.04
N PRO A 105 -17.06 2.23 -10.96
CA PRO A 105 -16.64 3.62 -10.91
C PRO A 105 -17.81 4.58 -10.87
N LEU A 106 -17.64 5.73 -10.19
CA LEU A 106 -18.67 6.76 -10.10
C LEU A 106 -18.87 7.47 -11.43
N GLU A 107 -20.09 7.94 -11.66
CA GLU A 107 -20.43 8.78 -12.80
C GLU A 107 -19.70 10.13 -12.76
N ALA A 108 -19.45 10.74 -13.91
CA ALA A 108 -18.64 11.95 -14.04
C ALA A 108 -19.09 13.10 -13.10
N ARG A 109 -20.40 13.32 -12.96
CA ARG A 109 -20.94 14.34 -12.06
C ARG A 109 -20.70 14.03 -10.60
N GLU A 110 -20.76 12.75 -10.23
CA GLU A 110 -20.48 12.28 -8.86
C GLU A 110 -18.99 12.43 -8.53
N VAL A 111 -18.09 12.10 -9.47
CA VAL A 111 -16.64 12.31 -9.32
C VAL A 111 -16.32 13.81 -9.11
N ILE A 112 -16.96 14.70 -9.85
CA ILE A 112 -16.77 16.15 -9.68
C ILE A 112 -17.26 16.59 -8.29
N ARG A 113 -18.43 16.13 -7.86
CA ARG A 113 -18.99 16.45 -6.55
C ARG A 113 -18.09 15.92 -5.43
N LEU A 114 -17.62 14.69 -5.56
CA LEU A 114 -16.64 14.08 -4.67
C LEU A 114 -15.35 14.91 -4.59
N ALA A 115 -14.77 15.28 -5.73
CA ALA A 115 -13.54 16.08 -5.78
C ALA A 115 -13.71 17.45 -5.12
N GLN A 116 -14.84 18.12 -5.36
CA GLN A 116 -15.15 19.42 -4.75
C GLN A 116 -15.35 19.31 -3.24
N GLY A 117 -16.13 18.32 -2.77
CA GLY A 117 -16.37 18.08 -1.35
C GLY A 117 -15.10 17.70 -0.60
N LEU A 118 -14.27 16.80 -1.15
CA LEU A 118 -13.00 16.43 -0.55
C LEU A 118 -11.98 17.58 -0.52
N CYS A 119 -11.92 18.40 -1.59
CA CYS A 119 -11.09 19.60 -1.58
C CYS A 119 -11.54 20.60 -0.52
N GLN A 120 -12.85 20.81 -0.36
CA GLN A 120 -13.39 21.67 0.71
C GLN A 120 -13.07 21.10 2.09
N ALA A 121 -13.22 19.78 2.30
CA ALA A 121 -12.81 19.11 3.52
C ALA A 121 -11.34 19.42 3.88
N LEU A 122 -10.42 19.30 2.90
CA LEU A 122 -9.00 19.62 3.13
C LEU A 122 -8.76 21.11 3.40
N VAL A 123 -9.48 22.02 2.75
CA VAL A 123 -9.40 23.45 3.07
C VAL A 123 -9.72 23.70 4.54
N ASP A 124 -10.80 23.08 5.03
CA ASP A 124 -11.27 23.28 6.40
C ASP A 124 -10.34 22.59 7.43
N ILE A 125 -9.83 21.40 7.10
CA ILE A 125 -8.85 20.65 7.93
C ILE A 125 -7.55 21.45 8.05
N HIS A 126 -7.00 21.92 6.92
CA HIS A 126 -5.73 22.63 6.87
C HIS A 126 -5.82 24.03 7.51
N ALA A 127 -6.99 24.67 7.47
CA ALA A 127 -7.24 25.93 8.16
C ALA A 127 -7.18 25.79 9.70
N ALA A 128 -7.41 24.58 10.23
CA ALA A 128 -7.26 24.25 11.64
C ALA A 128 -5.84 23.77 12.03
N ASP A 129 -4.86 23.90 11.12
CA ASP A 129 -3.49 23.39 11.29
C ASP A 129 -3.42 21.85 11.46
N VAL A 130 -4.39 21.11 10.93
CA VAL A 130 -4.42 19.65 10.95
C VAL A 130 -3.96 19.13 9.60
N ILE A 131 -3.23 18.01 9.61
CA ILE A 131 -2.93 17.19 8.44
C ILE A 131 -3.67 15.86 8.63
N HIS A 132 -4.46 15.43 7.62
CA HIS A 132 -5.28 14.22 7.73
C HIS A 132 -4.45 12.93 7.72
N ARG A 133 -3.41 12.84 6.89
CA ARG A 133 -2.40 11.76 6.78
C ARG A 133 -2.88 10.38 6.32
N ASP A 134 -4.17 10.09 6.34
CA ASP A 134 -4.74 8.78 5.96
C ASP A 134 -6.01 8.93 5.09
N LEU A 135 -6.02 9.91 4.18
CA LEU A 135 -7.14 10.07 3.25
C LEU A 135 -7.08 8.96 2.19
N LYS A 136 -8.15 8.16 2.13
CA LYS A 136 -8.28 7.02 1.21
C LYS A 136 -9.76 6.65 1.04
N PRO A 137 -10.14 5.84 0.04
CA PRO A 137 -11.54 5.51 -0.23
C PRO A 137 -12.29 4.89 0.95
N SER A 138 -11.64 4.09 1.79
CA SER A 138 -12.25 3.49 2.98
C SER A 138 -12.50 4.49 4.12
N ASN A 139 -11.88 5.68 4.06
CA ASN A 139 -12.08 6.76 5.03
C ASN A 139 -12.97 7.90 4.49
N VAL A 140 -13.70 7.66 3.40
CA VAL A 140 -14.68 8.57 2.84
C VAL A 140 -16.03 7.86 2.79
N MET A 141 -17.02 8.38 3.52
CA MET A 141 -18.40 7.91 3.46
C MET A 141 -19.18 8.68 2.40
N LEU A 142 -20.09 8.03 1.71
CA LEU A 142 -21.05 8.67 0.82
C LEU A 142 -22.40 8.75 1.53
N VAL A 143 -22.76 9.95 1.96
CA VAL A 143 -24.01 10.23 2.71
C VAL A 143 -24.91 11.10 1.86
N GLY A 144 -26.03 10.55 1.39
CA GLY A 144 -26.92 11.30 0.47
C GLY A 144 -26.27 11.74 -0.85
N GLY A 145 -25.20 11.06 -1.28
CA GLY A 145 -24.40 11.39 -2.47
C GLY A 145 -23.32 12.44 -2.24
N GLU A 146 -23.17 12.94 -1.01
CA GLU A 146 -22.09 13.87 -0.62
C GLU A 146 -20.98 13.12 0.14
N PRO A 147 -19.69 13.48 -0.09
CA PRO A 147 -18.60 12.87 0.65
C PRO A 147 -18.52 13.41 2.09
N LEU A 148 -18.27 12.51 3.03
CA LEU A 148 -17.97 12.81 4.42
C LEU A 148 -16.68 12.09 4.80
N VAL A 149 -15.62 12.84 5.05
CA VAL A 149 -14.33 12.30 5.50
C VAL A 149 -14.46 11.84 6.95
N ILE A 150 -14.07 10.61 7.19
CA ILE A 150 -14.04 10.00 8.52
C ILE A 150 -12.61 9.63 8.89
N ASP A 151 -12.34 9.34 10.16
CA ASP A 151 -11.09 8.79 10.64
C ASP A 151 -9.83 9.59 10.25
N PHE A 152 -9.56 10.67 10.97
CA PHE A 152 -8.24 11.33 10.92
C PHE A 152 -7.13 10.33 11.22
N GLY A 153 -6.00 10.46 10.52
CA GLY A 153 -4.86 9.53 10.57
C GLY A 153 -4.14 9.47 11.93
N ILE A 154 -4.90 9.25 13.01
CA ILE A 154 -4.40 9.00 14.36
C ILE A 154 -3.34 7.87 14.37
N ALA A 155 -3.42 6.92 13.40
CA ALA A 155 -2.47 5.83 13.23
C ALA A 155 -1.04 6.28 12.99
N HIS A 156 -0.86 7.24 12.10
CA HIS A 156 0.49 7.70 11.73
C HIS A 156 1.25 8.36 12.88
N LEU A 157 0.55 8.82 13.91
CA LEU A 157 1.16 9.40 15.10
C LEU A 157 1.74 8.35 16.05
N VAL A 158 1.11 7.20 16.09
CA VAL A 158 1.52 6.05 16.92
C VAL A 158 2.56 5.22 16.19
N ASP A 159 2.42 5.07 14.87
CA ASP A 159 3.26 4.19 14.06
C ASP A 159 4.54 4.86 13.53
N ALA A 160 4.65 6.19 13.49
CA ALA A 160 5.89 6.87 13.08
C ALA A 160 7.11 6.44 13.93
N ALA A 161 6.89 6.07 15.20
CA ALA A 161 7.94 5.50 16.06
C ALA A 161 8.18 4.00 15.79
N ARG A 162 7.27 3.28 15.13
CA ARG A 162 7.35 1.84 14.85
C ARG A 162 7.78 1.51 13.44
N LEU A 163 7.55 2.41 12.47
CA LEU A 163 7.96 2.23 11.08
C LEU A 163 9.46 1.92 10.95
N THR A 164 10.27 2.53 11.82
CA THR A 164 11.71 2.33 11.87
C THR A 164 12.14 1.05 12.60
N GLN A 165 11.29 0.49 13.47
CA GLN A 165 11.67 -0.66 14.30
C GLN A 165 11.26 -2.02 13.77
N THR A 166 10.17 -2.14 13.01
CA THR A 166 9.63 -3.46 12.61
C THR A 166 9.63 -3.72 11.11
N GLY A 167 9.87 -2.72 10.27
CA GLY A 167 9.79 -2.87 8.81
C GLY A 167 8.40 -3.29 8.30
N MET A 168 7.39 -3.36 9.17
CA MET A 168 6.01 -3.67 8.82
C MET A 168 5.20 -2.39 8.69
N PHE A 169 4.96 -1.99 7.47
CA PHE A 169 4.07 -0.88 7.14
C PHE A 169 2.60 -1.31 7.29
N VAL A 170 1.86 -0.65 8.19
CA VAL A 170 0.41 -0.84 8.34
C VAL A 170 -0.28 0.28 7.56
N GLY A 171 -0.76 -0.02 6.35
CA GLY A 171 -1.49 0.95 5.52
C GLY A 171 -1.74 0.41 4.10
N THR A 172 -2.59 1.12 3.34
CA THR A 172 -2.85 0.82 1.93
C THR A 172 -1.86 1.63 1.07
N PRO A 173 -0.80 1.04 0.50
CA PRO A 173 0.32 1.78 -0.10
C PRO A 173 -0.08 2.65 -1.29
N GLY A 174 -1.19 2.33 -1.96
CA GLY A 174 -1.64 3.02 -3.18
C GLY A 174 -2.11 4.46 -3.00
N TYR A 175 -2.25 4.95 -1.77
CA TYR A 175 -2.73 6.31 -1.45
C TYR A 175 -1.68 7.17 -0.72
N LEU A 176 -0.52 6.59 -0.41
CA LEU A 176 0.56 7.30 0.27
C LEU A 176 1.27 8.28 -0.66
N ALA A 177 1.63 9.43 -0.13
CA ALA A 177 2.45 10.37 -0.86
C ALA A 177 3.94 9.93 -0.87
N PRO A 178 4.72 10.30 -1.92
CA PRO A 178 6.13 9.93 -2.03
C PRO A 178 6.98 10.33 -0.81
N GLU A 179 6.73 11.50 -0.22
CA GLU A 179 7.43 11.99 0.96
C GLU A 179 7.15 11.16 2.22
N ILE A 180 5.95 10.58 2.34
CA ILE A 180 5.62 9.66 3.45
C ILE A 180 6.42 8.36 3.31
N ILE A 181 6.56 7.83 2.09
CA ILE A 181 7.34 6.62 1.80
C ILE A 181 8.84 6.84 2.05
N ARG A 182 9.34 8.07 1.78
CA ARG A 182 10.75 8.45 1.99
C ARG A 182 11.07 8.83 3.42
N ASP A 183 10.12 8.72 4.35
CA ASP A 183 10.27 9.17 5.75
C ASP A 183 10.73 10.65 5.86
N SER A 184 10.20 11.49 4.97
CA SER A 184 10.49 12.91 4.91
C SER A 184 9.46 13.71 5.73
N GLN A 185 9.66 15.02 5.83
CA GLN A 185 8.72 15.89 6.53
C GLN A 185 7.33 15.85 5.88
N ILE A 186 6.33 15.41 6.63
CA ILE A 186 4.94 15.36 6.18
C ILE A 186 4.33 16.75 6.26
N THR A 187 3.76 17.22 5.15
CA THR A 187 3.08 18.51 5.03
C THR A 187 1.65 18.32 4.53
N GLN A 188 0.88 19.40 4.49
CA GLN A 188 -0.48 19.42 3.90
C GLN A 188 -0.51 18.92 2.44
N ALA A 189 0.61 19.01 1.71
CA ALA A 189 0.73 18.50 0.35
C ALA A 189 0.57 16.96 0.26
N ALA A 190 0.84 16.23 1.33
CA ALA A 190 0.60 14.78 1.38
C ALA A 190 -0.89 14.43 1.27
N ASP A 191 -1.75 15.22 1.94
CA ASP A 191 -3.20 15.06 1.86
C ASP A 191 -3.73 15.35 0.45
N VAL A 192 -3.16 16.36 -0.25
CA VAL A 192 -3.50 16.67 -1.65
C VAL A 192 -3.23 15.48 -2.56
N HIS A 193 -2.08 14.80 -2.39
CA HIS A 193 -1.74 13.60 -3.14
C HIS A 193 -2.72 12.45 -2.84
N ALA A 194 -3.02 12.22 -1.57
CA ALA A 194 -3.95 11.18 -1.12
C ALA A 194 -5.38 11.43 -1.63
N LEU A 195 -5.84 12.70 -1.62
CA LEU A 195 -7.12 13.11 -2.19
C LEU A 195 -7.18 12.80 -3.68
N ALA A 196 -6.16 13.18 -4.45
CA ALA A 196 -6.12 12.92 -5.88
C ALA A 196 -6.11 11.41 -6.20
N SER A 197 -5.40 10.63 -5.40
CA SER A 197 -5.40 9.16 -5.48
C SER A 197 -6.80 8.58 -5.21
N THR A 198 -7.52 9.15 -4.24
CA THR A 198 -8.89 8.76 -3.88
C THR A 198 -9.89 9.10 -5.00
N VAL A 199 -9.78 10.29 -5.61
CA VAL A 199 -10.61 10.71 -6.75
C VAL A 199 -10.30 9.88 -8.00
N PHE A 200 -9.04 9.54 -8.24
CA PHE A 200 -8.66 8.63 -9.32
C PHE A 200 -9.34 7.27 -9.16
N PHE A 201 -9.31 6.70 -7.95
CA PHE A 201 -9.99 5.43 -7.65
C PHE A 201 -11.50 5.54 -7.89
N ALA A 202 -12.12 6.60 -7.44
CA ALA A 202 -13.56 6.84 -7.66
C ALA A 202 -13.93 6.87 -9.14
N ALA A 203 -13.07 7.46 -9.99
CA ALA A 203 -13.32 7.61 -11.42
C ALA A 203 -12.97 6.35 -12.25
N THR A 204 -12.14 5.43 -11.73
CA THR A 204 -11.57 4.33 -12.52
C THR A 204 -11.80 2.95 -11.92
N GLY A 205 -12.14 2.84 -10.63
CA GLY A 205 -12.16 1.60 -9.87
C GLY A 205 -10.77 1.02 -9.58
N LEU A 206 -9.69 1.73 -9.91
CA LEU A 206 -8.32 1.26 -9.79
C LEU A 206 -7.49 2.20 -8.93
N PRO A 207 -6.51 1.72 -8.15
CA PRO A 207 -5.55 2.60 -7.49
C PRO A 207 -4.59 3.23 -8.52
N PRO A 208 -4.17 4.51 -8.35
CA PRO A 208 -3.43 5.25 -9.37
C PRO A 208 -2.04 4.67 -9.67
N PHE A 209 -1.38 4.05 -8.69
CA PHE A 209 -0.04 3.48 -8.83
C PHE A 209 -0.04 1.96 -9.08
N GLY A 210 -1.21 1.42 -9.44
CA GLY A 210 -1.42 0.02 -9.76
C GLY A 210 -1.57 -0.88 -8.55
N THR A 211 -1.75 -2.18 -8.84
CA THR A 211 -1.86 -3.27 -7.87
C THR A 211 -0.61 -4.13 -7.94
N GLY A 212 -0.20 -4.73 -6.83
CA GLY A 212 0.98 -5.58 -6.80
C GLY A 212 1.56 -5.70 -5.40
N THR A 213 2.87 -5.99 -5.32
CA THR A 213 3.55 -6.02 -4.02
C THR A 213 3.68 -4.61 -3.45
N PHE A 214 3.77 -4.50 -2.14
CA PHE A 214 3.97 -3.23 -1.45
C PHE A 214 5.12 -2.43 -2.06
N GLU A 215 6.26 -3.08 -2.29
CA GLU A 215 7.47 -2.47 -2.85
C GLU A 215 7.25 -1.94 -4.28
N ALA A 216 6.48 -2.67 -5.10
CA ALA A 216 6.19 -2.26 -6.47
C ALA A 216 5.30 -1.01 -6.50
N VAL A 217 4.28 -0.95 -5.65
CA VAL A 217 3.39 0.21 -5.52
C VAL A 217 4.16 1.42 -4.97
N CYS A 218 4.96 1.24 -3.91
CA CYS A 218 5.83 2.30 -3.37
C CYS A 218 6.83 2.81 -4.42
N PHE A 219 7.45 1.92 -5.20
CA PHE A 219 8.35 2.31 -6.28
C PHE A 219 7.62 3.17 -7.32
N ASN A 220 6.44 2.75 -7.79
CA ASN A 220 5.65 3.52 -8.75
C ASN A 220 5.25 4.90 -8.20
N THR A 221 4.91 4.97 -6.92
CA THR A 221 4.57 6.23 -6.24
C THR A 221 5.78 7.16 -6.18
N MET A 222 6.94 6.66 -5.76
CA MET A 222 8.18 7.46 -5.66
C MET A 222 8.68 7.96 -7.02
N GLU A 223 8.43 7.19 -8.09
CA GLU A 223 8.80 7.53 -9.46
C GLU A 223 7.71 8.34 -10.19
N GLY A 224 6.59 8.64 -9.53
CA GLY A 224 5.48 9.40 -10.13
C GLY A 224 4.77 8.69 -11.28
N ARG A 225 4.78 7.34 -11.29
CA ARG A 225 4.19 6.50 -12.35
C ARG A 225 2.69 6.27 -12.12
N ALA A 226 1.95 7.35 -11.90
CA ALA A 226 0.50 7.27 -11.82
C ALA A 226 -0.11 6.96 -13.19
N GLN A 227 -1.06 6.04 -13.23
CA GLN A 227 -1.75 5.59 -14.47
C GLN A 227 -2.83 6.59 -14.90
N ILE A 228 -2.47 7.88 -15.03
CA ILE A 228 -3.41 8.99 -15.29
C ILE A 228 -4.15 8.82 -16.62
N ASP A 229 -3.55 8.13 -17.57
CA ASP A 229 -4.13 7.76 -18.86
C ASP A 229 -5.42 6.94 -18.74
N LYS A 230 -5.59 6.19 -17.65
CA LYS A 230 -6.82 5.44 -17.37
C LYS A 230 -7.98 6.31 -16.87
N ALA A 231 -7.69 7.50 -16.39
CA ALA A 231 -8.72 8.44 -15.97
C ALA A 231 -9.40 9.11 -17.18
N PRO A 232 -10.66 9.55 -17.04
CA PRO A 232 -11.34 10.35 -18.06
C PRO A 232 -10.52 11.60 -18.42
N GLU A 233 -10.53 11.98 -19.70
CA GLU A 233 -9.68 13.07 -20.23
C GLU A 233 -9.89 14.40 -19.48
N TRP A 234 -11.13 14.74 -19.17
CA TRP A 234 -11.49 15.96 -18.44
C TRP A 234 -10.88 16.04 -17.03
N LEU A 235 -10.51 14.89 -16.43
CA LEU A 235 -9.95 14.80 -15.07
C LEU A 235 -8.41 14.76 -15.06
N ARG A 236 -7.76 14.34 -16.16
CA ARG A 236 -6.31 14.10 -16.22
C ARG A 236 -5.45 15.29 -15.82
N GLY A 237 -5.83 16.49 -16.29
CA GLY A 237 -5.10 17.71 -15.96
C GLY A 237 -5.11 18.05 -14.47
N TRP A 238 -6.24 17.84 -13.81
CA TRP A 238 -6.41 18.02 -12.38
C TRP A 238 -5.59 17.00 -11.58
N LEU A 239 -5.65 15.72 -11.97
CA LEU A 239 -4.88 14.64 -11.36
C LEU A 239 -3.37 14.86 -11.50
N SER A 240 -2.90 15.23 -12.70
CA SER A 240 -1.47 15.45 -12.97
C SER A 240 -0.87 16.56 -12.10
N ARG A 241 -1.64 17.58 -11.76
CA ARG A 241 -1.19 18.65 -10.86
C ARG A 241 -1.10 18.19 -9.41
N ALA A 242 -2.07 17.41 -8.95
CA ALA A 242 -2.15 16.99 -7.56
C ALA A 242 -1.24 15.78 -7.24
N LEU A 243 -0.91 14.93 -8.23
CA LEU A 243 -0.06 13.74 -8.09
C LEU A 243 1.42 13.99 -8.39
N GLN A 244 1.89 15.26 -8.37
CA GLN A 244 3.31 15.56 -8.54
C GLN A 244 4.15 14.89 -7.45
N VAL A 245 5.34 14.39 -7.82
CA VAL A 245 6.27 13.74 -6.88
C VAL A 245 6.79 14.75 -5.87
N ASP A 246 7.17 15.94 -6.35
CA ASP A 246 7.60 17.04 -5.49
C ASP A 246 6.40 17.66 -4.76
N PRO A 247 6.35 17.62 -3.42
CA PRO A 247 5.27 18.24 -2.64
C PRO A 247 5.10 19.74 -2.92
N ALA A 248 6.19 20.47 -3.20
CA ALA A 248 6.15 21.90 -3.48
C ALA A 248 5.53 22.25 -4.84
N ALA A 249 5.49 21.30 -5.78
CA ALA A 249 4.87 21.47 -7.09
C ALA A 249 3.35 21.21 -7.07
N ARG A 250 2.81 20.67 -5.98
CA ARG A 250 1.37 20.42 -5.83
C ARG A 250 0.63 21.71 -5.46
N PRO A 251 -0.58 21.92 -6.02
CA PRO A 251 -1.43 23.03 -5.60
C PRO A 251 -1.86 22.84 -4.13
N GLY A 252 -2.04 23.93 -3.41
CA GLY A 252 -2.71 23.86 -2.09
C GLY A 252 -4.19 23.48 -2.23
N ALA A 253 -4.83 23.03 -1.14
CA ALA A 253 -6.22 22.56 -1.15
C ALA A 253 -7.20 23.58 -1.75
N GLY A 254 -7.04 24.88 -1.43
CA GLY A 254 -7.89 25.95 -1.99
C GLY A 254 -7.72 26.18 -3.47
N GLU A 255 -6.51 26.04 -4.01
CA GLU A 255 -6.26 26.10 -5.46
C GLU A 255 -6.85 24.86 -6.15
N LEU A 256 -6.63 23.67 -5.57
CA LEU A 256 -7.16 22.42 -6.09
C LEU A 256 -8.70 22.42 -6.13
N LEU A 257 -9.35 23.04 -5.14
CA LEU A 257 -10.81 23.27 -5.11
C LEU A 257 -11.27 24.16 -6.27
N ARG A 258 -10.57 25.26 -6.52
CA ARG A 258 -10.90 26.13 -7.67
C ARG A 258 -10.80 25.40 -9.00
N MET A 259 -9.77 24.55 -9.14
CA MET A 259 -9.60 23.69 -10.31
C MET A 259 -10.72 22.67 -10.41
N ALA A 260 -11.14 22.05 -9.29
CA ALA A 260 -12.23 21.06 -9.25
C ALA A 260 -13.58 21.68 -9.62
N ARG A 261 -13.83 22.95 -9.28
CA ARG A 261 -15.03 23.69 -9.68
C ARG A 261 -15.06 24.03 -11.18
N ALA A 262 -13.91 24.03 -11.84
CA ALA A 262 -13.77 24.27 -13.27
C ALA A 262 -13.81 22.98 -14.12
N LEU A 263 -13.91 21.80 -13.48
CA LEU A 263 -14.02 20.52 -14.20
C LEU A 263 -15.35 20.47 -14.97
N ASP A 264 -15.28 20.12 -16.25
CA ASP A 264 -16.43 20.00 -17.14
C ASP A 264 -16.39 18.65 -17.86
N PRO A 265 -17.25 17.69 -17.51
CA PRO A 265 -17.30 16.37 -18.15
C PRO A 265 -17.87 16.41 -19.57
N ALA A 266 -18.65 17.45 -19.91
CA ALA A 266 -19.14 17.67 -21.27
C ALA A 266 -18.06 18.25 -22.19
N GLY A 267 -16.90 18.53 -21.57
CA GLY A 267 -15.66 19.10 -22.06
C GLY A 267 -15.60 19.43 -23.53
N ARG A 268 -15.80 20.66 -23.88
CA ARG A 268 -15.20 21.39 -25.01
C ARG A 268 -14.46 20.52 -26.06
N GLN A 269 -15.09 19.48 -26.57
CA GLN A 269 -14.73 18.97 -27.90
C GLN A 269 -14.90 20.05 -28.99
N ASP A 270 -15.54 21.19 -28.65
CA ASP A 270 -15.76 22.33 -29.56
C ASP A 270 -14.77 23.49 -29.41
N ARG A 271 -13.75 23.41 -28.55
CA ARG A 271 -12.76 24.51 -28.43
C ARG A 271 -11.37 24.22 -29.01
N ALA A 272 -11.20 23.16 -29.74
CA ALA A 272 -10.00 22.89 -30.54
C ALA A 272 -10.26 23.05 -32.05
N LYS A 273 -11.24 23.89 -32.45
CA LYS A 273 -11.15 24.52 -33.76
C LYS A 273 -10.38 25.81 -33.52
N PRO A 274 -9.13 25.95 -33.97
CA PRO A 274 -8.48 27.24 -33.98
C PRO A 274 -9.44 28.18 -34.71
N PRO A 275 -9.65 29.42 -34.22
CA PRO A 275 -10.44 30.38 -34.97
C PRO A 275 -9.86 30.36 -36.38
N ALA A 276 -10.74 30.10 -37.37
CA ALA A 276 -10.34 30.10 -38.75
C ALA A 276 -9.46 31.32 -38.92
N SER A 277 -8.21 31.10 -39.31
CA SER A 277 -7.25 32.16 -39.57
C SER A 277 -7.96 33.14 -40.47
N ARG A 278 -8.34 34.30 -39.93
CA ARG A 278 -8.62 35.44 -40.77
C ARG A 278 -7.34 35.61 -41.54
N THR A 279 -7.37 35.20 -42.77
CA THR A 279 -6.37 35.59 -43.76
C THR A 279 -6.36 37.12 -43.75
N LEU A 280 -5.44 37.69 -42.98
CA LEU A 280 -5.08 39.08 -43.13
C LEU A 280 -4.48 39.12 -44.52
N THR A 281 -5.25 39.68 -45.46
CA THR A 281 -4.77 39.99 -46.78
C THR A 281 -3.50 40.82 -46.67
N MET A 282 -2.50 40.42 -47.39
CA MET A 282 -1.09 40.86 -47.32
C MET A 282 -0.88 42.33 -47.81
N ASP A 283 -1.95 43.09 -47.89
CA ASP A 283 -1.92 44.47 -48.46
C ASP A 283 -1.64 45.58 -47.43
N ILE A 284 -1.49 45.23 -46.13
CA ILE A 284 -1.27 46.27 -45.08
C ILE A 284 0.17 46.25 -44.53
N VAL A 285 0.98 45.25 -44.87
CA VAL A 285 2.34 45.11 -44.30
C VAL A 285 3.45 45.62 -45.26
N SER A 286 3.13 45.87 -46.53
CA SER A 286 4.11 46.29 -47.52
C SER A 286 4.62 47.73 -47.34
N ASP A 287 3.91 48.58 -46.58
CA ASP A 287 4.31 49.98 -46.41
C ASP A 287 5.17 50.29 -45.18
N LEU A 288 5.56 49.26 -44.40
CA LEU A 288 6.24 49.49 -43.13
C LEU A 288 7.70 48.99 -43.07
N LEU A 289 8.21 48.36 -44.12
CA LEU A 289 9.60 47.89 -44.13
C LEU A 289 10.35 48.34 -45.40
N PRO A 290 11.61 48.85 -45.30
CA PRO A 290 12.40 49.18 -46.46
C PRO A 290 12.75 47.91 -47.26
N PRO A 291 12.91 48.03 -48.63
CA PRO A 291 13.22 46.87 -49.46
C PRO A 291 14.59 46.29 -49.12
N VAL A 292 14.61 45.01 -48.76
CA VAL A 292 15.86 44.25 -48.55
C VAL A 292 16.16 43.50 -49.85
N GLU A 293 17.24 43.89 -50.55
CA GLU A 293 17.77 43.11 -51.68
C GLU A 293 18.39 41.82 -51.22
N TYR A 294 17.76 40.69 -51.59
CA TYR A 294 18.35 39.35 -51.39
C TYR A 294 19.19 38.96 -52.62
N ALA A 295 20.46 38.63 -52.37
CA ALA A 295 21.28 37.98 -53.38
C ALA A 295 20.69 36.58 -53.69
N PRO A 296 20.72 36.09 -54.93
CA PRO A 296 20.12 34.83 -55.32
C PRO A 296 20.87 33.69 -54.65
N SER A 297 20.17 32.96 -53.76
CA SER A 297 20.67 31.74 -53.16
C SER A 297 20.79 30.63 -54.20
N ARG A 298 21.94 29.95 -54.17
CA ARG A 298 22.25 28.74 -54.92
C ARG A 298 21.14 27.70 -54.82
N ARG A 299 20.66 27.25 -55.97
CA ARG A 299 19.67 26.19 -56.09
C ARG A 299 20.18 24.92 -55.39
N GLU A 300 19.66 24.57 -54.23
CA GLU A 300 19.84 23.27 -53.63
C GLU A 300 19.05 22.23 -54.42
N GLU A 301 19.77 21.19 -54.87
CA GLU A 301 19.16 20.02 -55.50
C GLU A 301 18.20 19.35 -54.52
N ARG A 302 16.95 19.14 -54.92
CA ARG A 302 15.98 18.38 -54.17
C ARG A 302 16.50 16.96 -53.92
N PRO A 303 16.50 16.47 -52.69
CA PRO A 303 16.76 15.04 -52.44
C PRO A 303 15.68 14.20 -53.14
N PRO A 304 16.04 13.00 -53.58
CA PRO A 304 15.10 12.13 -54.26
C PRO A 304 13.93 11.75 -53.31
N PRO A 305 12.71 11.50 -53.88
CA PRO A 305 11.58 11.18 -53.06
C PRO A 305 11.82 9.92 -52.22
N TYR A 306 11.55 10.04 -50.94
CA TYR A 306 11.62 8.92 -50.01
C TYR A 306 10.59 7.83 -50.37
N VAL A 307 11.06 6.66 -50.75
CA VAL A 307 10.24 5.45 -50.95
C VAL A 307 10.21 4.71 -49.60
N PRO A 308 9.07 4.65 -48.90
CA PRO A 308 9.00 3.86 -47.67
C PRO A 308 9.27 2.38 -47.97
N ALA A 309 10.15 1.77 -47.19
CA ALA A 309 10.33 0.31 -47.23
C ALA A 309 8.98 -0.37 -46.87
N PRO A 310 8.63 -1.49 -47.54
CA PRO A 310 7.40 -2.22 -47.23
C PRO A 310 7.41 -2.62 -45.74
N ALA A 311 6.35 -2.28 -45.03
CA ALA A 311 6.16 -2.67 -43.64
C ALA A 311 6.21 -4.20 -43.54
N PRO A 312 6.91 -4.79 -42.52
CA PRO A 312 6.87 -6.22 -42.34
C PRO A 312 5.43 -6.66 -42.08
N THR A 313 4.97 -7.60 -42.89
CA THR A 313 3.64 -8.19 -42.75
C THR A 313 3.57 -8.92 -41.42
N LEU A 314 2.97 -8.25 -40.42
CA LEU A 314 2.58 -8.89 -39.18
C LEU A 314 1.52 -9.93 -39.53
N GLN A 315 1.87 -11.21 -39.44
CA GLN A 315 0.89 -12.27 -39.44
C GLN A 315 -0.10 -11.96 -38.31
N ALA A 316 -1.36 -11.80 -38.66
CA ALA A 316 -2.45 -11.63 -37.74
C ALA A 316 -2.46 -12.82 -36.77
N GLY A 317 -1.89 -12.59 -35.59
CA GLY A 317 -2.02 -13.51 -34.49
C GLY A 317 -3.49 -13.54 -34.07
N GLN A 318 -4.01 -14.77 -33.92
CA GLN A 318 -5.34 -15.03 -33.41
C GLN A 318 -5.63 -14.16 -32.17
N PRO A 319 -6.85 -13.66 -32.00
CA PRO A 319 -7.21 -12.91 -30.80
C PRO A 319 -6.94 -13.77 -29.57
N LYS A 320 -6.02 -13.34 -28.71
CA LYS A 320 -5.88 -13.94 -27.38
C LYS A 320 -7.16 -13.66 -26.63
N GLU A 321 -7.88 -14.72 -26.28
CA GLU A 321 -8.98 -14.61 -25.30
C GLU A 321 -8.51 -13.84 -24.07
N PRO A 322 -9.32 -12.91 -23.53
CA PRO A 322 -8.98 -12.18 -22.32
C PRO A 322 -8.75 -13.19 -21.19
N ARG A 323 -7.57 -13.17 -20.57
CA ARG A 323 -7.30 -13.95 -19.36
C ARG A 323 -8.37 -13.57 -18.33
N PRO A 324 -9.06 -14.57 -17.72
CA PRO A 324 -9.98 -14.29 -16.62
C PRO A 324 -9.22 -13.56 -15.52
N ALA A 325 -9.85 -12.53 -14.94
CA ALA A 325 -9.33 -11.78 -13.81
C ALA A 325 -8.96 -12.76 -12.68
N PRO A 326 -7.83 -12.55 -11.98
CA PRO A 326 -7.50 -13.38 -10.84
C PRO A 326 -8.62 -13.23 -9.80
N PRO A 327 -9.06 -14.34 -9.19
CA PRO A 327 -10.09 -14.27 -8.14
C PRO A 327 -9.63 -13.37 -6.99
N PRO A 328 -10.57 -12.68 -6.31
CA PRO A 328 -10.23 -11.85 -5.15
C PRO A 328 -9.47 -12.66 -4.10
N ALA A 329 -8.48 -12.03 -3.47
CA ALA A 329 -7.70 -12.65 -2.41
C ALA A 329 -8.63 -13.03 -1.26
N GLU A 330 -8.83 -14.33 -1.07
CA GLU A 330 -9.67 -14.84 0.01
C GLU A 330 -9.02 -14.53 1.38
N PRO A 331 -9.82 -14.23 2.42
CA PRO A 331 -9.30 -13.99 3.76
C PRO A 331 -8.53 -15.21 4.27
N PHE A 332 -7.44 -14.96 5.03
CA PHE A 332 -6.60 -16.00 5.59
C PHE A 332 -7.43 -16.90 6.52
N GLU A 333 -7.77 -18.09 6.05
CA GLU A 333 -8.40 -19.13 6.87
C GLU A 333 -7.33 -20.08 7.41
N LEU A 334 -7.11 -20.07 8.73
CA LEU A 334 -6.18 -20.96 9.42
C LEU A 334 -6.40 -22.43 9.03
N ARG A 335 -7.65 -22.84 8.86
CA ARG A 335 -8.03 -24.20 8.43
C ARG A 335 -7.56 -24.53 7.01
N ARG A 336 -7.59 -23.55 6.10
CA ARG A 336 -7.04 -23.70 4.74
C ARG A 336 -5.52 -23.70 4.74
N PHE A 337 -4.89 -22.87 5.57
CA PHE A 337 -3.43 -22.86 5.71
C PHE A 337 -2.91 -24.20 6.25
N LEU A 338 -3.51 -24.75 7.30
CA LEU A 338 -3.15 -26.06 7.86
C LEU A 338 -3.40 -27.23 6.88
N ALA A 339 -4.30 -27.06 5.92
CA ALA A 339 -4.59 -28.01 4.86
C ALA A 339 -3.81 -27.69 3.55
N GLY A 340 -2.88 -26.76 3.54
CA GLY A 340 -2.16 -26.28 2.36
C GLY A 340 -0.68 -26.69 2.33
N SER A 341 -0.06 -26.64 1.14
CA SER A 341 1.37 -26.88 0.92
C SER A 341 2.26 -25.94 1.77
N GLY A 342 1.78 -24.74 2.10
CA GLY A 342 2.46 -23.77 2.96
C GLY A 342 2.74 -24.29 4.38
N PHE A 343 1.81 -25.07 4.95
CA PHE A 343 2.00 -25.67 6.26
C PHE A 343 3.09 -26.74 6.25
N VAL A 344 3.13 -27.58 5.21
CA VAL A 344 4.23 -28.54 5.01
C VAL A 344 5.57 -27.81 4.89
N GLY A 345 5.60 -26.68 4.18
CA GLY A 345 6.79 -25.82 4.08
C GLY A 345 7.28 -25.31 5.43
N VAL A 346 6.37 -24.94 6.33
CA VAL A 346 6.73 -24.56 7.72
C VAL A 346 7.29 -25.74 8.49
N LEU A 347 6.70 -26.93 8.41
CA LEU A 347 7.21 -28.13 9.07
C LEU A 347 8.62 -28.51 8.58
N VAL A 348 8.87 -28.43 7.27
CA VAL A 348 10.20 -28.63 6.68
C VAL A 348 11.21 -27.61 7.22
N LEU A 349 10.83 -26.33 7.29
CA LEU A 349 11.70 -25.28 7.83
C LEU A 349 12.03 -25.51 9.31
N VAL A 350 11.03 -25.85 10.13
CA VAL A 350 11.22 -26.15 11.55
C VAL A 350 12.17 -27.34 11.73
N THR A 351 11.99 -28.41 10.95
CA THR A 351 12.88 -29.57 10.95
C THR A 351 14.31 -29.18 10.56
N LEU A 352 14.48 -28.36 9.53
CA LEU A 352 15.79 -27.93 9.03
C LEU A 352 16.51 -27.06 10.07
N VAL A 353 15.80 -26.13 10.71
CA VAL A 353 16.36 -25.28 11.78
C VAL A 353 16.77 -26.12 12.98
N ALA A 354 15.90 -27.03 13.44
CA ALA A 354 16.21 -27.91 14.56
C ALA A 354 17.40 -28.85 14.24
N ALA A 355 17.46 -29.43 13.07
CA ALA A 355 18.59 -30.24 12.61
C ALA A 355 19.90 -29.42 12.53
N THR A 356 19.83 -28.12 12.17
CA THR A 356 21.02 -27.25 12.18
C THR A 356 21.53 -26.99 13.60
N VAL A 357 20.64 -26.92 14.60
CA VAL A 357 21.06 -26.82 16.02
C VAL A 357 21.81 -28.09 16.45
N VAL A 358 21.37 -29.27 16.00
CA VAL A 358 21.99 -30.55 16.33
C VAL A 358 23.34 -30.75 15.62
N THR A 359 23.41 -30.39 14.33
CA THR A 359 24.62 -30.55 13.49
C THR A 359 24.90 -29.26 12.71
N PRO A 360 25.48 -28.24 13.37
CA PRO A 360 25.52 -26.88 12.85
C PRO A 360 26.25 -26.72 11.53
N VAL A 361 27.39 -27.37 11.32
CA VAL A 361 28.20 -27.22 10.11
C VAL A 361 27.56 -27.92 8.90
N THR A 362 27.23 -29.20 9.05
CA THR A 362 26.77 -30.02 7.92
C THR A 362 25.39 -29.59 7.43
N VAL A 363 24.41 -29.43 8.35
CA VAL A 363 23.05 -29.05 7.99
C VAL A 363 22.98 -27.56 7.64
N GLY A 364 23.77 -26.69 8.26
CA GLY A 364 23.89 -25.27 7.90
C GLY A 364 24.38 -25.06 6.45
N LEU A 365 25.39 -25.84 6.01
CA LEU A 365 25.86 -25.82 4.62
C LEU A 365 24.79 -26.35 3.65
N VAL A 366 24.06 -27.41 4.01
CA VAL A 366 22.95 -27.92 3.19
C VAL A 366 21.84 -26.88 3.07
N ALA A 367 21.48 -26.19 4.15
CA ALA A 367 20.48 -25.13 4.15
C ALA A 367 20.89 -23.96 3.26
N ALA A 368 22.16 -23.55 3.30
CA ALA A 368 22.69 -22.51 2.44
C ALA A 368 22.66 -22.92 0.96
N ALA A 369 23.09 -24.14 0.62
CA ALA A 369 23.04 -24.69 -0.72
C ALA A 369 21.59 -24.79 -1.25
N LEU A 370 20.65 -25.23 -0.41
CA LEU A 370 19.22 -25.28 -0.75
C LEU A 370 18.65 -23.89 -1.00
N SER A 371 19.00 -22.91 -0.17
CA SER A 371 18.57 -21.51 -0.38
C SER A 371 19.08 -20.95 -1.72
N LEU A 372 20.34 -21.24 -2.10
CA LEU A 372 20.91 -20.85 -3.38
C LEU A 372 20.23 -21.56 -4.56
N ALA A 373 19.98 -22.88 -4.45
CA ALA A 373 19.30 -23.66 -5.48
C ALA A 373 17.88 -23.16 -5.72
N LEU A 374 17.13 -22.86 -4.64
CA LEU A 374 15.78 -22.30 -4.77
C LEU A 374 15.79 -20.90 -5.42
N ARG A 375 16.81 -20.05 -5.15
CA ARG A 375 16.99 -18.76 -5.82
C ARG A 375 17.30 -18.92 -7.30
N ALA A 376 18.19 -19.85 -7.63
CA ALA A 376 18.50 -20.15 -9.03
C ALA A 376 17.26 -20.65 -9.77
N GLY A 377 16.46 -21.52 -9.15
CA GLY A 377 15.19 -21.97 -9.67
C GLY A 377 14.17 -20.81 -9.87
N ASP A 378 14.05 -19.89 -8.90
CA ASP A 378 13.18 -18.71 -9.06
C ASP A 378 13.62 -17.85 -10.24
N HIS A 379 14.94 -17.66 -10.42
CA HIS A 379 15.48 -16.89 -11.53
C HIS A 379 15.26 -17.57 -12.89
N TYR A 380 15.42 -18.89 -12.98
CA TYR A 380 15.25 -19.64 -14.22
C TYR A 380 13.79 -19.70 -14.68
N PHE A 381 12.85 -19.81 -13.72
CA PHE A 381 11.42 -19.91 -14.02
C PHE A 381 10.68 -18.57 -13.96
N ALA A 382 11.35 -17.45 -13.64
CA ALA A 382 10.74 -16.13 -13.65
C ALA A 382 10.57 -15.62 -15.08
N GLU A 383 9.36 -15.23 -15.46
CA GLU A 383 9.07 -14.59 -16.76
C GLU A 383 9.76 -13.23 -16.95
N THR A 384 10.25 -12.62 -15.87
CA THR A 384 10.92 -11.32 -15.92
C THR A 384 12.43 -11.52 -15.90
N ARG A 385 13.12 -11.19 -17.00
CA ARG A 385 14.59 -11.22 -17.12
C ARG A 385 15.24 -10.20 -16.14
N ARG A 386 15.46 -10.58 -14.92
CA ARG A 386 16.41 -9.85 -14.06
C ARG A 386 17.83 -10.19 -14.52
N THR A 387 18.71 -9.18 -14.61
CA THR A 387 20.12 -9.42 -14.94
C THR A 387 20.73 -10.33 -13.86
N LEU A 388 21.46 -11.37 -14.28
CA LEU A 388 22.11 -12.36 -13.41
C LEU A 388 22.95 -11.70 -12.30
N SER A 389 23.62 -10.58 -12.60
CA SER A 389 24.41 -9.80 -11.65
C SER A 389 23.59 -9.23 -10.49
N LYS A 390 22.38 -8.70 -10.74
CA LYS A 390 21.49 -8.19 -9.67
C LYS A 390 20.99 -9.32 -8.78
N SER A 391 20.63 -10.46 -9.36
CA SER A 391 20.16 -11.61 -8.59
C SER A 391 21.28 -12.21 -7.71
N ALA A 392 22.51 -12.28 -8.23
CA ALA A 392 23.69 -12.72 -7.49
C ALA A 392 24.01 -11.76 -6.33
N LEU A 393 23.99 -10.44 -6.58
CA LEU A 393 24.23 -9.44 -5.54
C LEU A 393 23.22 -9.52 -4.39
N ILE A 394 21.94 -9.69 -4.71
CA ILE A 394 20.89 -9.88 -3.70
C ILE A 394 21.10 -11.19 -2.91
N ALA A 395 21.52 -12.27 -3.58
CA ALA A 395 21.79 -13.55 -2.91
C ALA A 395 22.97 -13.42 -1.92
N VAL A 396 24.05 -12.77 -2.32
CA VAL A 396 25.22 -12.52 -1.48
C VAL A 396 24.86 -11.62 -0.29
N GLY A 397 24.18 -10.50 -0.54
CA GLY A 397 23.73 -9.59 0.52
C GLY A 397 22.82 -10.27 1.55
N HIS A 398 21.93 -11.12 1.10
CA HIS A 398 21.03 -11.87 1.98
C HIS A 398 21.78 -12.94 2.81
N MET A 399 22.78 -13.59 2.23
CA MET A 399 23.64 -14.52 2.95
C MET A 399 24.42 -13.82 4.09
N PHE A 400 24.96 -12.60 3.81
CA PHE A 400 25.58 -11.78 4.84
C PHE A 400 24.59 -11.36 5.93
N LEU A 401 23.35 -11.01 5.56
CA LEU A 401 22.32 -10.64 6.52
C LEU A 401 21.94 -11.82 7.43
N ALA A 402 21.80 -13.02 6.88
CA ALA A 402 21.53 -14.22 7.66
C ALA A 402 22.71 -14.57 8.60
N LEU A 403 23.94 -14.39 8.11
CA LEU A 403 25.15 -14.59 8.94
C LEU A 403 25.20 -13.57 10.09
N ALA A 404 24.97 -12.29 9.78
CA ALA A 404 24.91 -11.24 10.80
C ALA A 404 23.83 -11.53 11.85
N PHE A 405 22.65 -12.00 11.42
CA PHE A 405 21.60 -12.40 12.34
C PHE A 405 22.03 -13.55 13.27
N GLY A 406 22.69 -14.60 12.74
CA GLY A 406 23.24 -15.68 13.55
C GLY A 406 24.29 -15.17 14.54
N THR A 407 25.22 -14.30 14.11
CA THR A 407 26.25 -13.74 15.01
C THR A 407 25.69 -12.84 16.11
N VAL A 408 24.65 -12.06 15.81
CA VAL A 408 23.94 -11.26 16.83
C VAL A 408 23.30 -12.16 17.87
N VAL A 409 22.62 -13.23 17.43
CA VAL A 409 22.02 -14.22 18.35
C VAL A 409 23.11 -14.89 19.21
N ALA A 410 24.25 -15.29 18.62
CA ALA A 410 25.39 -15.82 19.37
C ALA A 410 25.87 -14.86 20.46
N SER A 411 26.10 -13.60 20.08
CA SER A 411 26.59 -12.57 20.99
C SER A 411 25.61 -12.31 22.15
N LEU A 412 24.31 -12.26 21.89
CA LEU A 412 23.29 -12.09 22.92
C LEU A 412 23.23 -13.28 23.89
N LEU A 413 23.36 -14.51 23.37
CA LEU A 413 23.39 -15.72 24.18
C LEU A 413 24.65 -15.79 25.04
N HIS A 414 25.83 -15.45 24.52
CA HIS A 414 27.05 -15.32 25.28
C HIS A 414 26.97 -14.28 26.41
N LEU A 415 26.42 -13.09 26.10
CA LEU A 415 26.21 -12.03 27.09
C LEU A 415 25.24 -12.41 28.21
N SER A 416 24.29 -13.31 27.93
CA SER A 416 23.34 -13.81 28.96
C SER A 416 24.01 -14.63 30.05
N GLY A 417 25.18 -15.20 29.80
CA GLY A 417 25.95 -16.03 30.73
C GLY A 417 25.26 -17.35 31.14
N ARG A 418 24.13 -17.68 30.51
CA ARG A 418 23.29 -18.86 30.87
C ARG A 418 23.64 -20.12 30.08
N LEU A 419 24.38 -20.00 28.98
CA LEU A 419 24.67 -21.12 28.08
C LEU A 419 26.18 -21.26 27.87
N ASN A 420 26.65 -22.52 27.75
CA ASN A 420 28.01 -22.82 27.36
C ASN A 420 28.28 -22.34 25.91
N ALA A 421 29.55 -22.04 25.59
CA ALA A 421 29.95 -21.53 24.28
C ALA A 421 29.45 -22.41 23.11
N GLY A 422 29.54 -23.72 23.23
CA GLY A 422 29.08 -24.65 22.19
C GLY A 422 27.57 -24.64 21.95
N HIS A 423 26.77 -24.44 22.98
CA HIS A 423 25.30 -24.35 22.86
C HIS A 423 24.90 -23.01 22.22
N ALA A 424 25.59 -21.90 22.53
CA ALA A 424 25.36 -20.60 21.91
C ALA A 424 25.68 -20.66 20.41
N GLU A 425 26.75 -21.30 19.99
CA GLU A 425 27.12 -21.48 18.58
C GLU A 425 26.10 -22.35 17.82
N SER A 426 25.60 -23.43 18.42
CA SER A 426 24.57 -24.30 17.83
C SER A 426 23.27 -23.57 17.60
N LEU A 427 22.82 -22.78 18.58
CA LEU A 427 21.61 -21.94 18.46
C LEU A 427 21.80 -20.81 17.42
N ALA A 428 22.98 -20.23 17.33
CA ALA A 428 23.33 -19.25 16.32
C ALA A 428 23.28 -19.83 14.90
N ALA A 429 23.73 -21.06 14.70
CA ALA A 429 23.60 -21.77 13.42
C ALA A 429 22.14 -22.02 13.04
N GLY A 430 21.29 -22.38 14.02
CA GLY A 430 19.83 -22.46 13.84
C GLY A 430 19.23 -21.12 13.43
N ALA A 431 19.63 -20.03 14.08
CA ALA A 431 19.20 -18.68 13.74
C ALA A 431 19.67 -18.26 12.33
N PHE A 432 20.89 -18.58 11.93
CA PHE A 432 21.38 -18.39 10.57
C PHE A 432 20.49 -19.11 9.55
N THR A 433 20.20 -20.39 9.79
CA THR A 433 19.32 -21.18 8.91
C THR A 433 17.91 -20.59 8.81
N LEU A 434 17.32 -20.18 9.93
CA LEU A 434 16.04 -19.48 9.94
C LEU A 434 16.11 -18.19 9.10
N GLY A 435 17.18 -17.43 9.23
CA GLY A 435 17.44 -16.21 8.49
C GLY A 435 17.42 -16.41 6.98
N LEU A 436 17.99 -17.51 6.47
CA LEU A 436 18.02 -17.81 5.03
C LEU A 436 16.63 -17.91 4.38
N PHE A 437 15.59 -18.26 5.15
CA PHE A 437 14.24 -18.49 4.65
C PHE A 437 13.21 -17.43 5.08
N VAL A 438 13.50 -16.67 6.14
CA VAL A 438 12.54 -15.74 6.76
C VAL A 438 12.92 -14.27 6.59
N LEU A 439 14.21 -13.90 6.68
CA LEU A 439 14.66 -12.50 6.63
C LEU A 439 14.31 -11.79 5.31
N PRO A 440 14.28 -10.45 5.29
CA PRO A 440 14.14 -9.65 4.07
C PRO A 440 15.14 -10.10 2.99
N GLY A 441 14.65 -10.34 1.77
CA GLY A 441 15.43 -10.95 0.68
C GLY A 441 15.17 -12.44 0.45
N ALA A 442 14.49 -13.15 1.36
CA ALA A 442 14.09 -14.56 1.17
C ALA A 442 12.88 -14.75 0.24
N GLY A 443 12.29 -13.69 -0.32
CA GLY A 443 11.10 -13.78 -1.16
C GLY A 443 11.24 -14.74 -2.36
N ALA A 444 12.39 -14.75 -3.03
CA ALA A 444 12.69 -15.68 -4.12
C ALA A 444 12.70 -17.15 -3.64
N VAL A 445 13.33 -17.39 -2.49
CA VAL A 445 13.41 -18.73 -1.88
C VAL A 445 12.02 -19.24 -1.52
N ARG A 446 11.19 -18.40 -0.90
CA ARG A 446 9.81 -18.75 -0.52
C ARG A 446 8.93 -19.06 -1.73
N ARG A 447 8.98 -18.24 -2.80
CA ARG A 447 8.22 -18.51 -4.04
C ARG A 447 8.66 -19.79 -4.72
N ALA A 448 9.96 -20.05 -4.78
CA ALA A 448 10.48 -21.29 -5.37
C ALA A 448 10.10 -22.51 -4.53
N ALA A 449 10.20 -22.43 -3.20
CA ALA A 449 9.81 -23.49 -2.30
C ALA A 449 8.30 -23.80 -2.40
N SER A 450 7.44 -22.78 -2.43
CA SER A 450 6.00 -22.97 -2.62
C SER A 450 5.70 -23.69 -3.94
N ARG A 451 6.26 -23.21 -5.05
CA ARG A 451 6.09 -23.86 -6.37
C ARG A 451 6.59 -25.31 -6.40
N ALA A 452 7.70 -25.58 -5.73
CA ALA A 452 8.22 -26.94 -5.64
C ALA A 452 7.29 -27.85 -4.82
N LEU A 453 6.79 -27.37 -3.67
CA LEU A 453 5.84 -28.11 -2.84
C LEU A 453 4.51 -28.33 -3.55
N ASP A 454 3.98 -27.36 -4.26
CA ASP A 454 2.73 -27.48 -5.04
C ASP A 454 2.86 -28.54 -6.16
N ARG A 455 4.06 -28.67 -6.75
CA ARG A 455 4.35 -29.72 -7.75
C ARG A 455 4.54 -31.10 -7.14
N LEU A 456 5.19 -31.17 -5.97
CA LEU A 456 5.47 -32.43 -5.30
C LEU A 456 4.25 -33.00 -4.56
N LEU A 457 3.29 -32.13 -4.21
CA LEU A 457 2.10 -32.48 -3.43
C LEU A 457 0.81 -32.18 -4.24
N PRO A 458 0.57 -32.83 -5.38
CA PRO A 458 -0.50 -32.48 -6.32
C PRO A 458 -1.89 -32.94 -5.87
N GLY A 459 -2.17 -33.04 -4.59
CA GLY A 459 -3.50 -33.46 -4.13
C GLY A 459 -3.66 -33.50 -2.62
N ARG A 460 -4.91 -33.43 -2.19
CA ARG A 460 -5.28 -33.39 -0.75
C ARG A 460 -4.74 -34.59 0.04
N ASN A 461 -4.72 -35.76 -0.58
CA ASN A 461 -4.23 -37.00 0.07
C ASN A 461 -2.70 -36.96 0.27
N ALA A 462 -1.94 -36.51 -0.75
CA ALA A 462 -0.49 -36.34 -0.62
C ALA A 462 -0.13 -35.35 0.48
N LEU A 463 -0.92 -34.28 0.60
CA LEU A 463 -0.74 -33.24 1.61
C LEU A 463 -1.02 -33.75 3.02
N VAL A 464 -2.12 -34.49 3.22
CA VAL A 464 -2.46 -35.11 4.52
C VAL A 464 -1.37 -36.09 4.94
N VAL A 465 -0.90 -36.97 4.05
CA VAL A 465 0.18 -37.89 4.30
C VAL A 465 1.48 -37.17 4.67
N SER A 466 1.82 -36.10 3.94
CA SER A 466 3.01 -35.28 4.20
C SER A 466 2.96 -34.62 5.58
N VAL A 467 1.80 -34.09 5.99
CA VAL A 467 1.62 -33.49 7.31
C VAL A 467 1.71 -34.56 8.40
N ALA A 468 1.11 -35.73 8.18
CA ALA A 468 1.14 -36.85 9.12
C ALA A 468 2.56 -37.43 9.35
N VAL A 469 3.43 -37.36 8.34
CA VAL A 469 4.84 -37.78 8.43
C VAL A 469 5.72 -36.66 8.98
N MET A 470 5.63 -35.45 8.40
CA MET A 470 6.51 -34.34 8.78
C MET A 470 6.20 -33.74 10.14
N GLY A 471 4.95 -33.82 10.61
CA GLY A 471 4.57 -33.32 11.92
C GLY A 471 5.35 -33.99 13.07
N PRO A 472 5.32 -35.32 13.21
CA PRO A 472 6.13 -36.04 14.19
C PRO A 472 7.65 -35.85 14.00
N VAL A 473 8.14 -35.77 12.74
CA VAL A 473 9.55 -35.51 12.45
C VAL A 473 9.97 -34.14 12.95
N ALA A 474 9.18 -33.10 12.66
CA ALA A 474 9.45 -31.76 13.15
C ALA A 474 9.43 -31.69 14.68
N LEU A 475 8.44 -32.30 15.32
CA LEU A 475 8.31 -32.35 16.78
C LEU A 475 9.51 -33.05 17.44
N THR A 476 9.89 -34.22 16.94
CA THR A 476 11.06 -34.95 17.47
C THR A 476 12.36 -34.17 17.24
N SER A 477 12.54 -33.55 16.10
CA SER A 477 13.71 -32.71 15.82
C SER A 477 13.82 -31.53 16.79
N VAL A 478 12.70 -30.87 17.09
CA VAL A 478 12.65 -29.76 18.06
C VAL A 478 12.98 -30.26 19.47
N ILE A 479 12.42 -31.41 19.89
CA ILE A 479 12.72 -31.99 21.21
C ILE A 479 14.21 -32.32 21.33
N VAL A 480 14.81 -32.95 20.31
CA VAL A 480 16.24 -33.31 20.32
C VAL A 480 17.10 -32.02 20.35
N ALA A 481 16.75 -31.02 19.57
CA ALA A 481 17.45 -29.72 19.56
C ALA A 481 17.36 -29.00 20.92
N LEU A 482 16.20 -29.07 21.59
CA LEU A 482 15.98 -28.51 22.92
C LEU A 482 16.82 -29.25 23.98
N VAL A 483 16.84 -30.57 23.95
CA VAL A 483 17.65 -31.37 24.87
C VAL A 483 19.15 -31.12 24.71
N GLN A 484 19.60 -30.84 23.48
CA GLN A 484 21.00 -30.51 23.24
C GLN A 484 21.35 -29.04 23.55
N ALA A 485 20.36 -28.14 23.57
CA ALA A 485 20.56 -26.73 23.86
C ALA A 485 20.43 -26.38 25.36
N LEU A 486 19.88 -27.32 26.18
CA LEU A 486 19.79 -27.24 27.63
C LEU A 486 20.97 -27.96 28.30
#